data_dd1dc33e4e38abb42aa6e753ec2dac31
#
_entry.id   dd1dc33e4e38abb42aa6e753ec2dac31
#
_cell.length_a   1.000
_cell.length_b   1.000
_cell.length_c   1.000
_cell.angle_alpha   90.00
_cell.angle_beta   90.00
_cell.angle_gamma   90.00
#
_symmetry.space_group_name_H-M   'P 1'
#
loop_
_entity.id
_entity.type
_entity.pdbx_description
1 polymer ?
#
loop_
_entity_poly.entity_id
_entity_poly.type
_entity_poly.pdbx_seq_one_letter_code
_entity_poly.pdbx_strand_id
1 'polypeptide(L)'
;MIVDERIVTFINSLETENSEILEAVEQEALSTYVPIIRKEMQSFLKVLLMIQKPMCILEVGTAVGFSALLMSEAAPEGCRITTIENYEKRIPIARENFRRAGKEEQITLIEGDAMDVLKTLEGSFDFIFMDAAKGQYIRYMPQVLRLLRPGGTLVTDNVLQDGDIIESRFAVERRNRTIHSRMREYLYELKHQELLTTSIIPLGDGVAVSVKKQEGE
;
A
#
# COMPACT_ATOMS: atom_id res chain seq x y z
N MET A 1 19.15 -2.17 0.51
CA MET A 1 18.26 -2.18 1.71
C MET A 1 18.58 -0.96 2.56
N ILE A 2 17.58 -0.26 3.10
CA ILE A 2 17.75 1.02 3.82
C ILE A 2 18.10 0.79 5.29
N VAL A 3 17.66 -0.34 5.85
CA VAL A 3 17.95 -0.76 7.21
C VAL A 3 18.91 -1.94 7.18
N ASP A 4 19.81 -2.05 8.18
CA ASP A 4 20.75 -3.18 8.30
C ASP A 4 19.97 -4.51 8.28
N GLU A 5 20.37 -5.42 7.40
CA GLU A 5 19.71 -6.72 7.19
C GLU A 5 19.64 -7.57 8.48
N ARG A 6 20.63 -7.48 9.34
CA ARG A 6 20.65 -8.20 10.62
C ARG A 6 19.54 -7.70 11.55
N ILE A 7 19.27 -6.38 11.53
CA ILE A 7 18.17 -5.79 12.33
C ILE A 7 16.83 -6.28 11.78
N VAL A 8 16.64 -6.24 10.45
CA VAL A 8 15.42 -6.72 9.81
C VAL A 8 15.21 -8.20 10.10
N THR A 9 16.24 -9.03 9.96
CA THR A 9 16.18 -10.47 10.27
C THR A 9 15.82 -10.71 11.74
N PHE A 10 16.41 -9.95 12.66
CA PHE A 10 16.09 -10.07 14.09
C PHE A 10 14.63 -9.68 14.35
N ILE A 11 14.13 -8.54 13.83
CA ILE A 11 12.75 -8.11 14.01
C ILE A 11 11.80 -9.16 13.45
N ASN A 12 12.05 -9.65 12.22
CA ASN A 12 11.21 -10.66 11.57
C ASN A 12 11.22 -12.02 12.31
N SER A 13 12.29 -12.32 13.06
CA SER A 13 12.32 -13.53 13.91
C SER A 13 11.44 -13.46 15.15
N LEU A 14 10.95 -12.28 15.50
CA LEU A 14 10.01 -12.04 16.60
C LEU A 14 8.54 -12.01 16.16
N GLU A 15 8.29 -12.04 14.85
CA GLU A 15 6.93 -11.98 14.32
C GLU A 15 6.15 -13.27 14.66
N THR A 16 4.86 -13.09 14.90
CA THR A 16 3.93 -14.21 15.05
C THR A 16 3.42 -14.65 13.68
N GLU A 17 3.06 -15.93 13.58
CA GLU A 17 2.49 -16.48 12.36
C GLU A 17 1.18 -15.76 11.99
N ASN A 18 0.94 -15.59 10.71
CA ASN A 18 -0.32 -15.15 10.15
C ASN A 18 -1.37 -16.29 10.24
N SER A 19 -2.59 -16.04 9.82
CA SER A 19 -3.57 -17.11 9.63
C SER A 19 -3.10 -18.13 8.58
N GLU A 20 -3.58 -19.36 8.67
CA GLU A 20 -3.21 -20.44 7.72
C GLU A 20 -3.42 -20.01 6.25
N ILE A 21 -4.50 -19.29 5.97
CA ILE A 21 -4.77 -18.83 4.61
C ILE A 21 -3.80 -17.73 4.14
N LEU A 22 -3.42 -16.81 5.01
CA LEU A 22 -2.41 -15.79 4.68
C LEU A 22 -1.04 -16.41 4.46
N GLU A 23 -0.63 -17.36 5.30
CA GLU A 23 0.63 -18.10 5.12
C GLU A 23 0.63 -18.86 3.79
N ALA A 24 -0.47 -19.53 3.43
CA ALA A 24 -0.59 -20.24 2.16
C ALA A 24 -0.46 -19.28 0.97
N VAL A 25 -1.16 -18.15 0.98
CA VAL A 25 -1.09 -17.14 -0.09
C VAL A 25 0.31 -16.52 -0.18
N GLU A 26 0.97 -16.26 0.96
CA GLU A 26 2.35 -15.77 1.00
C GLU A 26 3.31 -16.76 0.34
N GLN A 27 3.25 -18.04 0.72
CA GLN A 27 4.12 -19.08 0.16
C GLN A 27 3.88 -19.28 -1.35
N GLU A 28 2.64 -19.27 -1.79
CA GLU A 28 2.29 -19.33 -3.21
C GLU A 28 2.85 -18.14 -3.99
N ALA A 29 2.72 -16.92 -3.46
CA ALA A 29 3.26 -15.70 -4.06
C ALA A 29 4.79 -15.77 -4.17
N LEU A 30 5.49 -16.14 -3.08
CA LEU A 30 6.94 -16.26 -3.05
C LEU A 30 7.44 -17.33 -4.02
N SER A 31 6.76 -18.48 -4.11
CA SER A 31 7.13 -19.58 -5.01
C SER A 31 6.98 -19.21 -6.50
N THR A 32 6.09 -18.28 -6.81
CA THR A 32 5.83 -17.78 -8.16
C THR A 32 6.49 -16.43 -8.45
N TYR A 33 7.36 -15.96 -7.56
CA TYR A 33 8.05 -14.67 -7.65
C TYR A 33 7.11 -13.46 -7.79
N VAL A 34 5.91 -13.54 -7.24
CA VAL A 34 5.02 -12.39 -7.17
C VAL A 34 5.45 -11.54 -5.97
N PRO A 35 5.78 -10.26 -6.17
CA PRO A 35 6.13 -9.39 -5.06
C PRO A 35 4.89 -9.15 -4.18
N ILE A 36 5.09 -9.30 -2.88
CA ILE A 36 4.14 -8.95 -1.83
C ILE A 36 4.84 -8.07 -0.80
N ILE A 37 4.07 -7.40 0.05
CA ILE A 37 4.61 -6.56 1.12
C ILE A 37 5.50 -7.38 2.08
N ARG A 38 6.62 -6.77 2.48
CA ARG A 38 7.61 -7.40 3.38
C ARG A 38 7.02 -7.64 4.78
N LYS A 39 7.58 -8.58 5.54
CA LYS A 39 7.10 -8.97 6.87
C LYS A 39 6.99 -7.77 7.83
N GLU A 40 7.97 -6.90 7.87
CA GLU A 40 7.96 -5.69 8.68
C GLU A 40 6.84 -4.72 8.26
N MET A 41 6.49 -4.68 6.97
CA MET A 41 5.36 -3.88 6.48
C MET A 41 4.02 -4.52 6.84
N GLN A 42 3.92 -5.85 6.85
CA GLN A 42 2.74 -6.59 7.29
C GLN A 42 2.41 -6.23 8.74
N SER A 43 3.40 -6.32 9.63
CA SER A 43 3.28 -5.98 11.05
C SER A 43 2.87 -4.52 11.25
N PHE A 44 3.53 -3.61 10.54
CA PHE A 44 3.23 -2.18 10.60
C PHE A 44 1.80 -1.85 10.16
N LEU A 45 1.33 -2.44 9.06
CA LEU A 45 -0.06 -2.26 8.60
C LEU A 45 -1.07 -2.75 9.63
N LYS A 46 -0.86 -3.94 10.21
CA LYS A 46 -1.74 -4.47 11.27
C LYS A 46 -1.88 -3.48 12.43
N VAL A 47 -0.75 -2.94 12.93
CA VAL A 47 -0.76 -1.96 14.02
C VAL A 47 -1.50 -0.70 13.63
N LEU A 48 -1.26 -0.14 12.43
CA LEU A 48 -1.96 1.06 11.96
C LEU A 48 -3.48 0.85 11.86
N LEU A 49 -3.91 -0.29 11.34
CA LEU A 49 -5.33 -0.62 11.20
C LEU A 49 -6.01 -0.79 12.55
N MET A 50 -5.32 -1.39 13.53
CA MET A 50 -5.83 -1.50 14.89
C MET A 50 -5.97 -0.13 15.59
N ILE A 51 -5.08 0.82 15.29
CA ILE A 51 -5.14 2.20 15.81
C ILE A 51 -6.25 2.98 15.11
N GLN A 52 -6.28 2.96 13.78
CA GLN A 52 -7.19 3.76 12.97
C GLN A 52 -8.62 3.22 12.92
N LYS A 53 -8.78 1.90 13.04
CA LYS A 53 -10.08 1.20 12.99
C LYS A 53 -10.92 1.61 11.78
N PRO A 54 -10.38 1.54 10.55
CA PRO A 54 -11.08 2.00 9.37
C PRO A 54 -12.28 1.11 9.06
N MET A 55 -13.37 1.72 8.55
CA MET A 55 -14.54 1.00 8.05
C MET A 55 -14.57 0.91 6.52
N CYS A 56 -13.82 1.80 5.85
CA CYS A 56 -13.70 1.81 4.39
C CYS A 56 -12.23 1.97 3.99
N ILE A 57 -11.68 0.93 3.36
CA ILE A 57 -10.29 0.89 2.88
C ILE A 57 -10.27 0.91 1.36
N LEU A 58 -9.40 1.73 0.77
CA LEU A 58 -9.03 1.66 -0.63
C LEU A 58 -7.60 1.17 -0.76
N GLU A 59 -7.40 0.15 -1.58
CA GLU A 59 -6.07 -0.33 -1.97
C GLU A 59 -5.85 -0.05 -3.46
N VAL A 60 -4.69 0.50 -3.80
CA VAL A 60 -4.26 0.71 -5.18
C VAL A 60 -3.07 -0.22 -5.46
N GLY A 61 -3.36 -1.31 -6.18
CA GLY A 61 -2.43 -2.41 -6.44
C GLY A 61 -2.78 -3.66 -5.62
N THR A 62 -3.58 -4.56 -6.20
CA THR A 62 -4.03 -5.80 -5.54
C THR A 62 -2.99 -6.91 -5.61
N ALA A 63 -2.24 -6.99 -6.71
CA ALA A 63 -1.42 -8.15 -7.07
C ALA A 63 -2.22 -9.47 -6.92
N VAL A 64 -1.81 -10.37 -6.05
CA VAL A 64 -2.51 -11.63 -5.76
C VAL A 64 -3.48 -11.54 -4.56
N GLY A 65 -3.71 -10.33 -4.03
CA GLY A 65 -4.68 -10.08 -2.97
C GLY A 65 -4.15 -10.27 -1.55
N PHE A 66 -2.85 -10.48 -1.36
CA PHE A 66 -2.26 -10.75 -0.04
C PHE A 66 -2.48 -9.59 0.95
N SER A 67 -2.13 -8.37 0.56
CA SER A 67 -2.29 -7.17 1.40
C SER A 67 -3.77 -6.87 1.71
N ALA A 68 -4.67 -7.04 0.74
CA ALA A 68 -6.11 -6.90 0.97
C ALA A 68 -6.63 -7.92 2.01
N LEU A 69 -6.19 -9.17 1.93
CA LEU A 69 -6.53 -10.21 2.91
C LEU A 69 -5.97 -9.87 4.30
N LEU A 70 -4.70 -9.50 4.39
CA LEU A 70 -4.07 -9.09 5.64
C LEU A 70 -4.81 -7.91 6.27
N MET A 71 -5.18 -6.90 5.47
CA MET A 71 -5.95 -5.76 5.96
C MET A 71 -7.36 -6.18 6.41
N SER A 72 -7.99 -7.14 5.72
CA SER A 72 -9.32 -7.64 6.09
C SER A 72 -9.35 -8.38 7.43
N GLU A 73 -8.24 -9.00 7.82
CA GLU A 73 -8.12 -9.67 9.13
C GLU A 73 -7.81 -8.70 10.27
N ALA A 74 -7.05 -7.63 9.97
CA ALA A 74 -6.63 -6.65 10.98
C ALA A 74 -7.65 -5.51 11.19
N ALA A 75 -8.52 -5.26 10.22
CA ALA A 75 -9.55 -4.22 10.30
C ALA A 75 -10.73 -4.64 11.18
N PRO A 76 -11.55 -3.68 11.68
CA PRO A 76 -12.75 -3.99 12.44
C PRO A 76 -13.77 -4.83 11.64
N GLU A 77 -14.58 -5.58 12.36
CA GLU A 77 -15.73 -6.26 11.75
C GLU A 77 -16.63 -5.28 10.99
N GLY A 78 -17.08 -5.67 9.81
CA GLY A 78 -17.87 -4.80 8.93
C GLY A 78 -17.07 -3.82 8.07
N CYS A 79 -15.75 -3.76 8.23
CA CYS A 79 -14.89 -3.00 7.32
C CYS A 79 -15.01 -3.53 5.90
N ARG A 80 -15.10 -2.62 4.92
CA ARG A 80 -15.12 -2.94 3.48
C ARG A 80 -13.83 -2.48 2.82
N ILE A 81 -13.31 -3.32 1.94
CA ILE A 81 -12.08 -3.05 1.19
C ILE A 81 -12.41 -2.99 -0.29
N THR A 82 -12.02 -1.90 -0.93
CA THR A 82 -12.01 -1.79 -2.39
C THR A 82 -10.56 -1.85 -2.85
N THR A 83 -10.24 -2.75 -3.77
CA THR A 83 -8.88 -2.91 -4.31
C THR A 83 -8.89 -2.86 -5.83
N ILE A 84 -7.82 -2.30 -6.44
CA ILE A 84 -7.72 -2.04 -7.88
C ILE A 84 -6.55 -2.80 -8.47
N GLU A 85 -6.78 -3.54 -9.58
CA GLU A 85 -5.76 -4.24 -10.33
C GLU A 85 -6.04 -4.19 -11.83
N ASN A 86 -4.99 -4.05 -12.62
CA ASN A 86 -5.10 -4.07 -14.08
C ASN A 86 -4.37 -5.25 -14.75
N TYR A 87 -3.59 -6.02 -14.00
CA TYR A 87 -2.84 -7.12 -14.58
C TYR A 87 -3.69 -8.38 -14.68
N GLU A 88 -4.19 -8.65 -15.88
CA GLU A 88 -5.12 -9.73 -16.19
C GLU A 88 -4.73 -11.11 -15.62
N LYS A 89 -3.42 -11.40 -15.50
CA LYS A 89 -2.95 -12.70 -14.97
C LYS A 89 -3.06 -12.81 -13.44
N ARG A 90 -3.07 -11.68 -12.72
CA ARG A 90 -3.15 -11.66 -11.24
C ARG A 90 -4.58 -11.59 -10.74
N ILE A 91 -5.47 -10.95 -11.49
CA ILE A 91 -6.88 -10.80 -11.13
C ILE A 91 -7.56 -12.12 -10.77
N PRO A 92 -7.51 -13.19 -11.59
CA PRO A 92 -8.15 -14.46 -11.23
C PRO A 92 -7.52 -15.11 -9.99
N ILE A 93 -6.21 -14.91 -9.76
CA ILE A 93 -5.52 -15.43 -8.57
C ILE A 93 -6.02 -14.68 -7.32
N ALA A 94 -6.11 -13.36 -7.37
CA ALA A 94 -6.62 -12.55 -6.26
C ALA A 94 -8.07 -12.93 -5.92
N ARG A 95 -8.96 -13.08 -6.92
CA ARG A 95 -10.34 -13.52 -6.72
C ARG A 95 -10.42 -14.89 -6.05
N GLU A 96 -9.61 -15.85 -6.50
CA GLU A 96 -9.56 -17.17 -5.89
C GLU A 96 -9.05 -17.13 -4.45
N ASN A 97 -8.05 -16.29 -4.15
CA ASN A 97 -7.56 -16.10 -2.79
C ASN A 97 -8.63 -15.48 -1.87
N PHE A 98 -9.41 -14.51 -2.36
CA PHE A 98 -10.53 -13.93 -1.60
C PHE A 98 -11.61 -14.98 -1.34
N ARG A 99 -11.91 -15.84 -2.32
CA ARG A 99 -12.87 -16.95 -2.18
C ARG A 99 -12.39 -17.98 -1.16
N ARG A 100 -11.13 -18.41 -1.23
CA ARG A 100 -10.52 -19.35 -0.28
C ARG A 100 -10.55 -18.83 1.15
N ALA A 101 -10.39 -17.52 1.31
CA ALA A 101 -10.45 -16.84 2.61
C ALA A 101 -11.89 -16.52 3.07
N GLY A 102 -12.92 -16.76 2.25
CA GLY A 102 -14.30 -16.38 2.56
C GLY A 102 -14.52 -14.86 2.68
N LYS A 103 -13.74 -14.05 1.93
CA LYS A 103 -13.73 -12.59 2.02
C LYS A 103 -14.34 -11.87 0.82
N GLU A 104 -15.03 -12.57 -0.07
CA GLU A 104 -15.63 -12.03 -1.29
C GLU A 104 -16.68 -10.94 -1.02
N GLU A 105 -17.40 -11.02 0.09
CA GLU A 105 -18.36 -9.98 0.48
C GLU A 105 -17.69 -8.76 1.12
N GLN A 106 -16.51 -8.93 1.70
CA GLN A 106 -15.75 -7.88 2.38
C GLN A 106 -14.82 -7.13 1.42
N ILE A 107 -14.26 -7.81 0.41
CA ILE A 107 -13.26 -7.27 -0.52
C ILE A 107 -13.84 -7.20 -1.92
N THR A 108 -13.94 -5.97 -2.45
CA THR A 108 -14.37 -5.71 -3.83
C THR A 108 -13.15 -5.43 -4.71
N LEU A 109 -12.87 -6.29 -5.68
CA LEU A 109 -11.82 -6.07 -6.67
C LEU A 109 -12.38 -5.38 -7.91
N ILE A 110 -11.85 -4.20 -8.23
CA ILE A 110 -12.15 -3.46 -9.45
C ILE A 110 -11.02 -3.69 -10.46
N GLU A 111 -11.38 -4.23 -11.61
CA GLU A 111 -10.44 -4.46 -12.72
C GLU A 111 -10.31 -3.20 -13.56
N GLY A 112 -9.10 -2.70 -13.75
CA GLY A 112 -8.83 -1.54 -14.59
C GLY A 112 -7.58 -0.77 -14.24
N ASP A 113 -7.25 0.18 -15.11
CA ASP A 113 -6.15 1.12 -14.83
C ASP A 113 -6.50 1.98 -13.61
N ALA A 114 -5.56 2.06 -12.66
CA ALA A 114 -5.80 2.74 -11.41
C ALA A 114 -6.16 4.23 -11.60
N MET A 115 -5.57 4.93 -12.60
CA MET A 115 -5.89 6.32 -12.87
C MET A 115 -7.35 6.49 -13.33
N ASP A 116 -7.83 5.59 -14.17
CA ASP A 116 -9.18 5.69 -14.71
C ASP A 116 -10.22 5.29 -13.65
N VAL A 117 -9.95 4.22 -12.89
CA VAL A 117 -10.81 3.81 -11.77
C VAL A 117 -10.87 4.91 -10.70
N LEU A 118 -9.73 5.44 -10.26
CA LEU A 118 -9.68 6.49 -9.25
C LEU A 118 -10.47 7.75 -9.63
N LYS A 119 -10.51 8.12 -10.92
CA LYS A 119 -11.29 9.28 -11.40
C LYS A 119 -12.80 9.10 -11.26
N THR A 120 -13.27 7.87 -11.48
CA THR A 120 -14.71 7.54 -11.49
C THR A 120 -15.19 7.01 -10.15
N LEU A 121 -14.27 6.58 -9.28
CA LEU A 121 -14.62 6.07 -7.96
C LEU A 121 -15.23 7.19 -7.12
N GLU A 122 -16.38 6.89 -6.53
CA GLU A 122 -17.10 7.76 -5.62
C GLU A 122 -16.97 7.25 -4.18
N GLY A 123 -17.33 8.10 -3.23
CA GLY A 123 -17.29 7.78 -1.81
C GLY A 123 -16.10 8.38 -1.08
N SER A 124 -15.90 7.92 0.13
CA SER A 124 -14.90 8.43 1.05
C SER A 124 -14.27 7.27 1.82
N PHE A 125 -12.96 7.25 1.90
CA PHE A 125 -12.20 6.17 2.54
C PHE A 125 -11.51 6.67 3.81
N ASP A 126 -11.53 5.81 4.82
CA ASP A 126 -10.86 6.06 6.11
C ASP A 126 -9.36 5.81 6.02
N PHE A 127 -9.00 4.87 5.14
CA PHE A 127 -7.64 4.40 4.96
C PHE A 127 -7.40 4.12 3.49
N ILE A 128 -6.30 4.64 2.96
CA ILE A 128 -5.87 4.35 1.59
C ILE A 128 -4.48 3.73 1.65
N PHE A 129 -4.33 2.54 1.09
CA PHE A 129 -3.05 1.87 0.91
C PHE A 129 -2.64 1.93 -0.56
N MET A 130 -1.46 2.48 -0.83
CA MET A 130 -0.95 2.65 -2.19
C MET A 130 0.33 1.86 -2.37
N ASP A 131 0.23 0.74 -3.07
CA ASP A 131 1.34 -0.15 -3.47
C ASP A 131 1.18 -0.55 -4.95
N ALA A 132 1.34 0.42 -5.84
CA ALA A 132 1.15 0.26 -7.27
C ALA A 132 2.40 0.68 -8.07
N ALA A 133 2.24 1.02 -9.34
CA ALA A 133 3.31 1.51 -10.19
C ALA A 133 3.90 2.83 -9.67
N LYS A 134 5.07 2.75 -9.00
CA LYS A 134 5.77 3.85 -8.30
C LYS A 134 5.85 5.17 -9.08
N GLY A 135 6.03 5.10 -10.40
CA GLY A 135 6.08 6.28 -11.27
C GLY A 135 4.74 6.98 -11.49
N GLN A 136 3.63 6.47 -10.94
CA GLN A 136 2.30 7.04 -11.10
C GLN A 136 1.77 7.71 -9.81
N TYR A 137 2.39 7.53 -8.66
CA TYR A 137 1.91 8.04 -7.37
C TYR A 137 1.59 9.53 -7.39
N ILE A 138 2.49 10.34 -7.95
CA ILE A 138 2.26 11.80 -8.09
C ILE A 138 0.99 12.11 -8.90
N ARG A 139 0.65 11.27 -9.89
CA ARG A 139 -0.55 11.45 -10.70
C ARG A 139 -1.81 11.00 -9.98
N TYR A 140 -1.72 9.97 -9.12
CA TYR A 140 -2.85 9.48 -8.33
C TYR A 140 -3.22 10.44 -7.20
N MET A 141 -2.26 11.22 -6.71
CA MET A 141 -2.39 12.08 -5.53
C MET A 141 -3.65 12.96 -5.51
N PRO A 142 -4.04 13.68 -6.59
CA PRO A 142 -5.26 14.50 -6.57
C PRO A 142 -6.53 13.68 -6.31
N GLN A 143 -6.62 12.47 -6.89
CA GLN A 143 -7.78 11.60 -6.69
C GLN A 143 -7.75 10.93 -5.31
N VAL A 144 -6.57 10.53 -4.84
CA VAL A 144 -6.38 9.98 -3.50
C VAL A 144 -6.78 11.01 -2.45
N LEU A 145 -6.36 12.27 -2.58
CA LEU A 145 -6.77 13.35 -1.68
C LEU A 145 -8.29 13.61 -1.71
N ARG A 146 -8.92 13.52 -2.87
CA ARG A 146 -10.37 13.65 -3.01
C ARG A 146 -11.11 12.52 -2.28
N LEU A 147 -10.62 11.30 -2.41
CA LEU A 147 -11.23 10.09 -1.87
C LEU A 147 -10.93 9.89 -0.37
N LEU A 148 -9.84 10.43 0.14
CA LEU A 148 -9.47 10.32 1.55
C LEU A 148 -10.30 11.31 2.39
N ARG A 149 -11.01 10.82 3.40
CA ARG A 149 -11.77 11.69 4.30
C ARG A 149 -10.86 12.53 5.22
N PRO A 150 -11.33 13.66 5.77
CA PRO A 150 -10.67 14.32 6.88
C PRO A 150 -10.44 13.33 8.05
N GLY A 151 -9.25 13.35 8.65
CA GLY A 151 -8.81 12.37 9.66
C GLY A 151 -8.42 11.00 9.10
N GLY A 152 -8.60 10.75 7.80
CA GLY A 152 -8.20 9.50 7.14
C GLY A 152 -6.69 9.40 6.97
N THR A 153 -6.20 8.17 6.83
CA THR A 153 -4.77 7.85 6.69
C THR A 153 -4.46 7.33 5.28
N LEU A 154 -3.46 7.91 4.65
CA LEU A 154 -2.81 7.42 3.44
C LEU A 154 -1.49 6.76 3.81
N VAL A 155 -1.31 5.51 3.42
CA VAL A 155 -0.04 4.78 3.51
C VAL A 155 0.44 4.49 2.10
N THR A 156 1.67 4.88 1.80
CA THR A 156 2.30 4.62 0.51
C THR A 156 3.56 3.82 0.71
N ASP A 157 3.63 2.66 0.08
CA ASP A 157 4.77 1.76 0.18
C ASP A 157 5.84 2.04 -0.89
N ASN A 158 7.07 1.56 -0.63
CA ASN A 158 8.24 1.59 -1.50
C ASN A 158 8.71 3.00 -1.92
N VAL A 159 8.55 3.99 -1.06
CA VAL A 159 8.83 5.41 -1.40
C VAL A 159 10.32 5.77 -1.40
N LEU A 160 11.18 4.96 -0.76
CA LEU A 160 12.62 5.21 -0.69
C LEU A 160 13.45 4.37 -1.69
N GLN A 161 12.82 3.45 -2.41
CA GLN A 161 13.41 2.70 -3.53
C GLN A 161 14.76 2.04 -3.17
N ASP A 162 14.81 1.28 -2.06
CA ASP A 162 16.02 0.65 -1.52
C ASP A 162 17.20 1.62 -1.31
N GLY A 163 16.91 2.92 -1.19
CA GLY A 163 17.91 3.97 -1.01
C GLY A 163 18.25 4.76 -2.28
N ASP A 164 17.86 4.30 -3.46
CA ASP A 164 18.10 5.03 -4.72
C ASP A 164 17.61 6.48 -4.67
N ILE A 165 16.56 6.75 -3.87
CA ILE A 165 15.91 8.06 -3.76
C ILE A 165 16.87 9.18 -3.31
N ILE A 166 17.91 8.88 -2.53
CA ILE A 166 18.89 9.85 -2.04
C ILE A 166 19.99 10.12 -3.06
N GLU A 167 20.17 9.25 -4.04
CA GLU A 167 21.18 9.37 -5.06
C GLU A 167 20.89 10.50 -6.05
N SER A 168 21.95 10.95 -6.73
CA SER A 168 21.78 11.82 -7.89
C SER A 168 21.00 11.08 -8.99
N ARG A 169 20.10 11.79 -9.70
CA ARG A 169 19.40 11.23 -10.88
C ARG A 169 20.37 10.59 -11.90
N PHE A 170 21.59 11.06 -11.97
CA PHE A 170 22.59 10.54 -12.92
C PHE A 170 23.29 9.28 -12.42
N ALA A 171 23.30 9.04 -11.11
CA ALA A 171 23.83 7.81 -10.49
C ALA A 171 22.84 6.64 -10.63
N VAL A 172 21.54 6.94 -10.75
CA VAL A 172 20.50 5.93 -10.93
C VAL A 172 20.49 5.39 -12.36
N GLU A 173 20.22 4.10 -12.54
CA GLU A 173 20.09 3.47 -13.86
C GLU A 173 19.13 4.25 -14.76
N ARG A 174 19.49 4.41 -16.02
CA ARG A 174 18.73 5.21 -17.01
C ARG A 174 17.25 4.86 -17.06
N ARG A 175 16.91 3.57 -16.98
CA ARG A 175 15.50 3.08 -17.00
C ARG A 175 14.70 3.56 -15.79
N ASN A 176 15.35 3.77 -14.62
CA ASN A 176 14.72 4.13 -13.37
C ASN A 176 14.66 5.65 -13.13
N ARG A 177 15.34 6.46 -13.96
CA ARG A 177 15.45 7.94 -13.76
C ARG A 177 14.12 8.67 -13.72
N THR A 178 13.16 8.21 -14.51
CA THR A 178 11.82 8.83 -14.52
C THR A 178 11.07 8.51 -13.24
N ILE A 179 11.14 7.25 -12.78
CA ILE A 179 10.52 6.80 -11.53
C ILE A 179 11.14 7.55 -10.36
N HIS A 180 12.47 7.60 -10.28
CA HIS A 180 13.23 8.33 -9.28
C HIS A 180 12.81 9.81 -9.19
N SER A 181 12.76 10.53 -10.33
CA SER A 181 12.37 11.95 -10.33
C SER A 181 10.94 12.15 -9.85
N ARG A 182 10.00 11.32 -10.33
CA ARG A 182 8.59 11.40 -9.94
C ARG A 182 8.37 11.05 -8.47
N MET A 183 9.13 10.10 -7.93
CA MET A 183 9.03 9.74 -6.52
C MET A 183 9.55 10.87 -5.63
N ARG A 184 10.65 11.54 -5.99
CA ARG A 184 11.13 12.72 -5.26
C ARG A 184 10.10 13.86 -5.28
N GLU A 185 9.47 14.10 -6.43
CA GLU A 185 8.37 15.05 -6.56
C GLU A 185 7.19 14.66 -5.67
N TYR A 186 6.78 13.39 -5.70
CA TYR A 186 5.71 12.87 -4.86
C TYR A 186 5.99 13.04 -3.36
N LEU A 187 7.20 12.71 -2.90
CA LEU A 187 7.58 12.89 -1.50
C LEU A 187 7.62 14.37 -1.09
N TYR A 188 8.08 15.24 -2.00
CA TYR A 188 8.05 16.68 -1.78
C TYR A 188 6.61 17.18 -1.62
N GLU A 189 5.72 16.82 -2.54
CA GLU A 189 4.30 17.17 -2.49
C GLU A 189 3.62 16.65 -1.22
N LEU A 190 3.84 15.39 -0.83
CA LEU A 190 3.29 14.83 0.41
C LEU A 190 3.69 15.64 1.65
N LYS A 191 4.93 16.13 1.69
CA LYS A 191 5.46 16.91 2.83
C LYS A 191 5.01 18.36 2.85
N HIS A 192 4.65 18.93 1.69
CA HIS A 192 4.27 20.34 1.54
C HIS A 192 2.78 20.53 1.27
N GLN A 193 2.01 19.44 1.11
CA GLN A 193 0.56 19.50 0.97
C GLN A 193 -0.08 20.01 2.26
N GLU A 194 -0.74 21.16 2.20
CA GLU A 194 -1.36 21.81 3.37
C GLU A 194 -2.41 20.94 4.07
N LEU A 195 -3.10 20.11 3.29
CA LEU A 195 -4.13 19.20 3.79
C LEU A 195 -3.58 17.96 4.51
N LEU A 196 -2.26 17.69 4.45
CA LEU A 196 -1.66 16.49 5.01
C LEU A 196 -0.65 16.81 6.12
N THR A 197 -0.59 15.90 7.09
CA THR A 197 0.56 15.77 7.98
C THR A 197 1.24 14.44 7.65
N THR A 198 2.50 14.49 7.18
CA THR A 198 3.20 13.32 6.63
C THR A 198 4.48 13.01 7.37
N SER A 199 4.68 11.72 7.67
CA SER A 199 5.95 11.13 8.10
C SER A 199 6.47 10.16 7.04
N ILE A 200 7.79 10.17 6.80
CA ILE A 200 8.46 9.20 5.96
C ILE A 200 9.29 8.31 6.88
N ILE A 201 9.07 7.01 6.81
CA ILE A 201 9.62 6.01 7.73
C ILE A 201 10.53 5.07 6.93
N PRO A 202 11.79 4.85 7.34
CA PRO A 202 12.70 3.90 6.69
C PRO A 202 12.37 2.46 7.12
N LEU A 203 11.20 1.97 6.74
CA LEU A 203 10.71 0.62 6.96
C LEU A 203 10.67 -0.10 5.62
N GLY A 204 11.20 -1.32 5.54
CA GLY A 204 11.26 -2.05 4.28
C GLY A 204 11.97 -1.26 3.19
N ASP A 205 11.24 -0.90 2.15
CA ASP A 205 11.67 -0.08 1.01
C ASP A 205 11.21 1.39 1.14
N GLY A 206 10.91 1.79 2.37
CA GLY A 206 10.43 3.12 2.74
C GLY A 206 8.92 3.27 2.65
N VAL A 207 8.33 3.78 3.72
CA VAL A 207 6.88 4.00 3.84
C VAL A 207 6.60 5.46 4.13
N ALA A 208 5.66 6.06 3.42
CA ALA A 208 5.10 7.35 3.78
C ALA A 208 3.73 7.16 4.43
N VAL A 209 3.54 7.75 5.60
CA VAL A 209 2.26 7.79 6.31
C VAL A 209 1.79 9.22 6.38
N SER A 210 0.62 9.50 5.85
CA SER A 210 0.00 10.82 5.82
C SER A 210 -1.39 10.77 6.42
N VAL A 211 -1.71 11.73 7.27
CA VAL A 211 -3.07 11.92 7.79
C VAL A 211 -3.66 13.19 7.20
N LYS A 212 -4.88 13.10 6.65
CA LYS A 212 -5.59 14.27 6.16
C LYS A 212 -6.15 15.08 7.32
N LYS A 213 -5.78 16.36 7.41
CA LYS A 213 -6.21 17.25 8.47
C LYS A 213 -7.73 17.39 8.52
N GLN A 214 -8.25 17.68 9.70
CA GLN A 214 -9.64 18.08 9.88
C GLN A 214 -9.86 19.50 9.32
N GLU A 215 -11.09 19.82 8.92
CA GLU A 215 -11.42 21.18 8.53
C GLU A 215 -11.25 22.12 9.73
N GLY A 216 -10.33 23.09 9.61
CA GLY A 216 -10.03 24.07 10.65
C GLY A 216 -8.75 23.85 11.45
N GLU A 217 -7.94 22.83 11.10
CA GLU A 217 -6.58 22.59 11.65
C GLU A 217 -5.48 23.26 10.79
#